data_0835b0e05ae3c842bb027fc364ba91fd
#
_entry.id   0835b0e05ae3c842bb027fc364ba91fd
#
_cell.length_a   1.000
_cell.length_b   1.000
_cell.length_c   1.000
_cell.angle_alpha   90.00
_cell.angle_beta   90.00
_cell.angle_gamma   90.00
#
_symmetry.space_group_name_H-M   'P 1'
#
loop_
_entity.id
_entity.type
_entity.pdbx_description
1 polymer ?
#
loop_
_entity_poly.entity_id
_entity_poly.type
_entity_poly.pdbx_seq_one_letter_code
_entity_poly.pdbx_strand_id
1 'polypeptide(L)'
;MRSMYRILIVFYFLFFGSAFSEPIYHEKKYPSGNEPFPVVILLHSSGGFKSDYMMSYIGSDYLKNGFAIYAPDFFKRHGITSQTRKKTWTTFREPIEKELSEIVAIVKQDKKIDSKNIFAVGFSNGGYWATYLAGTKQVNAASSHYGVWTFKGGLNGYPTKYIKKDCNPLLVLHPKKDKVQQLKYVKSHIAKAEKSCSAVKVHYYDKGGHAWESQKYQGGVGYNKDVWKDAVNKTITFFKNNMK
;
A
#
# COMPACT_ATOMS: atom_id res chain seq x y z
N MET A 1 -71.00 -29.64 -17.32
CA MET A 1 -70.28 -28.52 -16.67
C MET A 1 -68.84 -28.93 -16.45
N ARG A 2 -67.89 -28.42 -17.25
CA ARG A 2 -66.44 -28.67 -17.09
C ARG A 2 -65.82 -27.44 -16.46
N SER A 3 -65.33 -27.59 -15.25
CA SER A 3 -64.62 -26.55 -14.52
C SER A 3 -63.18 -26.46 -15.03
N MET A 4 -62.82 -25.29 -15.61
CA MET A 4 -61.44 -24.96 -16.02
C MET A 4 -60.71 -24.31 -14.84
N TYR A 5 -59.79 -25.02 -14.21
CA TYR A 5 -58.86 -24.42 -13.26
C TYR A 5 -57.78 -23.69 -14.07
N ARG A 6 -57.75 -22.35 -13.94
CA ARG A 6 -56.63 -21.52 -14.42
C ARG A 6 -55.50 -21.55 -13.38
N ILE A 7 -54.36 -22.19 -13.74
CA ILE A 7 -53.16 -22.18 -12.97
C ILE A 7 -52.47 -20.83 -13.20
N LEU A 8 -52.42 -20.00 -12.15
CA LEU A 8 -51.67 -18.73 -12.15
C LEU A 8 -50.22 -19.03 -11.81
N ILE A 9 -49.33 -19.04 -12.84
CA ILE A 9 -47.90 -19.16 -12.63
C ILE A 9 -47.36 -17.79 -12.28
N VAL A 10 -47.02 -17.57 -10.99
CA VAL A 10 -46.34 -16.37 -10.54
C VAL A 10 -44.84 -16.52 -10.73
N PHE A 11 -44.30 -15.83 -11.73
CA PHE A 11 -42.85 -15.73 -11.93
C PHE A 11 -42.26 -14.77 -10.89
N TYR A 12 -41.57 -15.32 -9.89
CA TYR A 12 -40.70 -14.55 -9.02
C TYR A 12 -39.43 -14.20 -9.78
N PHE A 13 -39.34 -12.98 -10.30
CA PHE A 13 -38.07 -12.43 -10.76
C PHE A 13 -37.24 -12.10 -9.50
N LEU A 14 -36.33 -13.01 -9.15
CA LEU A 14 -35.24 -12.69 -8.23
C LEU A 14 -34.32 -11.67 -8.92
N PHE A 15 -34.52 -10.40 -8.65
CA PHE A 15 -33.54 -9.37 -8.92
C PHE A 15 -32.33 -9.63 -8.01
N PHE A 16 -31.35 -10.36 -8.50
CA PHE A 16 -30.01 -10.30 -7.96
C PHE A 16 -29.48 -8.89 -8.26
N GLY A 17 -29.75 -7.97 -7.37
CA GLY A 17 -29.08 -6.68 -7.33
C GLY A 17 -27.59 -6.96 -7.09
N SER A 18 -26.78 -6.90 -8.14
CA SER A 18 -25.36 -6.75 -8.00
C SER A 18 -25.15 -5.47 -7.17
N ALA A 19 -24.82 -5.65 -5.90
CA ALA A 19 -24.37 -4.55 -5.07
C ALA A 19 -23.10 -4.01 -5.76
N PHE A 20 -23.25 -2.98 -6.58
CA PHE A 20 -22.11 -2.21 -7.08
C PHE A 20 -21.43 -1.63 -5.85
N SER A 21 -20.30 -2.22 -5.47
CA SER A 21 -19.46 -1.62 -4.45
C SER A 21 -19.04 -0.23 -4.93
N GLU A 22 -19.07 0.76 -4.05
CA GLU A 22 -18.62 2.11 -4.40
C GLU A 22 -17.24 2.05 -5.08
N PRO A 23 -17.01 2.88 -6.13
CA PRO A 23 -15.72 2.90 -6.81
C PRO A 23 -14.61 3.23 -5.82
N ILE A 24 -13.44 2.62 -6.02
CA ILE A 24 -12.28 2.90 -5.18
C ILE A 24 -11.81 4.32 -5.47
N TYR A 25 -11.79 5.15 -4.42
CA TYR A 25 -11.22 6.48 -4.55
C TYR A 25 -9.71 6.39 -4.71
N HIS A 26 -9.20 6.98 -5.78
CA HIS A 26 -7.77 7.11 -6.03
C HIS A 26 -7.49 8.35 -6.89
N GLU A 27 -6.32 8.91 -6.70
CA GLU A 27 -5.79 9.94 -7.60
C GLU A 27 -4.62 9.37 -8.39
N LYS A 28 -4.40 9.91 -9.60
CA LYS A 28 -3.30 9.50 -10.47
C LYS A 28 -2.66 10.70 -11.16
N LYS A 29 -1.38 10.58 -11.46
CA LYS A 29 -0.62 11.58 -12.21
C LYS A 29 0.47 10.89 -13.03
N TYR A 30 0.72 11.41 -14.22
CA TYR A 30 1.73 10.87 -15.13
C TYR A 30 2.93 11.81 -15.20
N PRO A 31 4.15 11.30 -15.39
CA PRO A 31 5.32 12.11 -15.65
C PRO A 31 5.25 12.72 -17.05
N SER A 32 6.15 13.65 -17.35
CA SER A 32 6.43 14.06 -18.72
C SER A 32 7.22 12.96 -19.45
N GLY A 33 6.99 12.79 -20.75
CA GLY A 33 7.70 11.82 -21.58
C GLY A 33 6.76 10.93 -22.39
N ASN A 34 7.30 9.84 -22.92
CA ASN A 34 6.59 8.91 -23.80
C ASN A 34 5.96 7.76 -23.01
N GLU A 35 4.70 7.49 -23.27
CA GLU A 35 3.96 6.32 -22.74
C GLU A 35 4.40 5.02 -23.41
N PRO A 36 4.26 3.85 -22.76
CA PRO A 36 3.70 3.64 -21.43
C PRO A 36 4.73 3.87 -20.31
N PHE A 37 4.26 4.33 -19.14
CA PHE A 37 5.11 4.64 -17.98
C PHE A 37 5.13 3.49 -16.96
N PRO A 38 6.27 3.19 -16.33
CA PRO A 38 6.27 2.43 -15.08
C PRO A 38 5.50 3.20 -14.01
N VAL A 39 4.91 2.51 -13.05
CA VAL A 39 4.02 3.13 -12.07
C VAL A 39 4.38 2.77 -10.65
N VAL A 40 4.19 3.73 -9.74
CA VAL A 40 4.28 3.53 -8.29
C VAL A 40 2.91 3.75 -7.64
N ILE A 41 2.42 2.75 -6.92
CA ILE A 41 1.25 2.86 -6.05
C ILE A 41 1.72 3.45 -4.71
N LEU A 42 1.21 4.64 -4.37
CA LEU A 42 1.55 5.37 -3.14
C LEU A 42 0.53 5.06 -2.05
N LEU A 43 0.96 4.40 -0.97
CA LEU A 43 0.08 3.96 0.12
C LEU A 43 0.29 4.85 1.34
N HIS A 44 -0.76 5.60 1.71
CA HIS A 44 -0.72 6.61 2.76
C HIS A 44 -0.55 6.03 4.17
N SER A 45 -0.13 6.88 5.09
CA SER A 45 0.02 6.54 6.51
C SER A 45 -1.32 6.53 7.25
N SER A 46 -1.29 6.26 8.56
CA SER A 46 -2.47 6.32 9.45
C SER A 46 -3.12 7.70 9.56
N GLY A 47 -2.51 8.74 9.00
CA GLY A 47 -3.11 10.07 8.87
C GLY A 47 -4.21 10.15 7.82
N GLY A 48 -4.41 9.10 7.03
CA GLY A 48 -5.35 9.07 5.91
C GLY A 48 -4.77 9.69 4.65
N PHE A 49 -5.55 9.63 3.58
CA PHE A 49 -5.20 10.23 2.30
C PHE A 49 -5.31 11.76 2.34
N LYS A 50 -4.30 12.42 1.79
CA LYS A 50 -4.27 13.88 1.59
C LYS A 50 -3.66 14.15 0.23
N SER A 51 -4.46 14.67 -0.69
CA SER A 51 -4.08 14.85 -2.10
C SER A 51 -2.76 15.59 -2.26
N ASP A 52 -2.65 16.82 -1.77
CA ASP A 52 -1.42 17.61 -1.91
C ASP A 52 -0.19 16.91 -1.34
N TYR A 53 -0.35 16.22 -0.20
CA TYR A 53 0.75 15.51 0.42
C TYR A 53 1.18 14.29 -0.41
N MET A 54 0.23 13.46 -0.84
CA MET A 54 0.54 12.24 -1.59
C MET A 54 0.94 12.54 -3.04
N MET A 55 0.24 13.43 -3.72
CA MET A 55 0.41 13.65 -5.15
C MET A 55 1.50 14.68 -5.49
N SER A 56 1.62 15.74 -4.68
CA SER A 56 2.55 16.85 -4.97
C SER A 56 3.83 16.75 -4.16
N TYR A 57 3.76 16.44 -2.85
CA TYR A 57 4.95 16.37 -2.01
C TYR A 57 5.67 15.03 -2.15
N ILE A 58 4.99 13.92 -1.85
CA ILE A 58 5.58 12.57 -1.96
C ILE A 58 5.78 12.17 -3.43
N GLY A 59 4.75 12.34 -4.25
CA GLY A 59 4.72 11.84 -5.63
C GLY A 59 5.68 12.56 -6.57
N SER A 60 6.08 13.82 -6.26
CA SER A 60 6.94 14.63 -7.13
C SER A 60 8.28 13.96 -7.44
N ASP A 61 8.87 13.27 -6.49
CA ASP A 61 10.18 12.62 -6.70
C ASP A 61 10.06 11.41 -7.63
N TYR A 62 8.96 10.65 -7.55
CA TYR A 62 8.69 9.53 -8.45
C TYR A 62 8.37 10.02 -9.87
N LEU A 63 7.54 11.07 -10.01
CA LEU A 63 7.25 11.69 -11.30
C LEU A 63 8.50 12.21 -12.00
N LYS A 64 9.39 12.92 -11.30
CA LYS A 64 10.69 13.40 -11.82
C LYS A 64 11.60 12.27 -12.28
N ASN A 65 11.39 11.06 -11.77
CA ASN A 65 12.16 9.88 -12.14
C ASN A 65 11.47 8.98 -13.17
N GLY A 66 10.40 9.49 -13.82
CA GLY A 66 9.73 8.83 -14.93
C GLY A 66 8.67 7.81 -14.52
N PHE A 67 8.27 7.76 -13.25
CA PHE A 67 7.18 6.90 -12.80
C PHE A 67 5.86 7.65 -12.79
N ALA A 68 4.81 7.05 -13.34
CA ALA A 68 3.44 7.45 -13.02
C ALA A 68 3.14 7.13 -11.55
N ILE A 69 2.19 7.83 -10.95
CA ILE A 69 1.74 7.60 -9.59
C ILE A 69 0.24 7.33 -9.54
N TYR A 70 -0.13 6.38 -8.70
CA TYR A 70 -1.49 6.07 -8.29
C TYR A 70 -1.54 6.08 -6.76
N ALA A 71 -2.46 6.86 -6.19
CA ALA A 71 -2.57 7.01 -4.75
C ALA A 71 -4.01 6.70 -4.29
N PRO A 72 -4.31 5.44 -3.89
CA PRO A 72 -5.63 5.08 -3.38
C PRO A 72 -5.83 5.59 -1.95
N ASP A 73 -7.08 6.00 -1.65
CA ASP A 73 -7.55 6.20 -0.27
C ASP A 73 -8.22 4.92 0.23
N PHE A 74 -7.41 3.99 0.73
CA PHE A 74 -7.90 2.71 1.28
C PHE A 74 -8.57 2.84 2.66
N PHE A 75 -8.77 4.06 3.16
CA PHE A 75 -9.59 4.34 4.33
C PHE A 75 -11.04 4.68 3.96
N LYS A 76 -11.23 5.38 2.84
CA LYS A 76 -12.49 6.04 2.48
C LYS A 76 -13.65 5.05 2.40
N ARG A 77 -13.50 3.99 1.60
CA ARG A 77 -14.54 2.95 1.40
C ARG A 77 -14.99 2.28 2.70
N HIS A 78 -14.12 2.24 3.72
CA HIS A 78 -14.36 1.57 4.99
C HIS A 78 -14.69 2.53 6.13
N GLY A 79 -14.86 3.83 5.87
CA GLY A 79 -15.12 4.84 6.89
C GLY A 79 -14.02 4.89 7.97
N ILE A 80 -12.78 4.56 7.60
CA ILE A 80 -11.63 4.56 8.53
C ILE A 80 -11.11 5.99 8.64
N THR A 81 -10.80 6.39 9.87
CA THR A 81 -10.17 7.66 10.19
C THR A 81 -8.85 7.44 10.91
N SER A 82 -8.09 8.52 11.15
CA SER A 82 -6.87 8.43 11.96
C SER A 82 -7.12 7.89 13.37
N GLN A 83 -8.30 8.12 13.95
CA GLN A 83 -8.70 7.60 15.26
C GLN A 83 -9.02 6.10 15.21
N THR A 84 -9.65 5.64 14.13
CA THR A 84 -10.04 4.23 13.95
C THR A 84 -9.05 3.41 13.12
N ARG A 85 -7.87 3.95 12.81
CA ARG A 85 -6.82 3.35 11.96
C ARG A 85 -6.45 1.90 12.28
N LYS A 86 -6.62 1.44 13.54
CA LYS A 86 -6.37 0.05 13.92
C LYS A 86 -7.28 -0.95 13.20
N LYS A 87 -8.47 -0.50 12.78
CA LYS A 87 -9.41 -1.32 12.02
C LYS A 87 -8.85 -1.80 10.68
N THR A 88 -7.84 -1.12 10.12
CA THR A 88 -7.17 -1.56 8.88
C THR A 88 -6.55 -2.95 9.00
N TRP A 89 -6.04 -3.29 10.18
CA TRP A 89 -5.34 -4.56 10.42
C TRP A 89 -6.20 -5.58 11.17
N THR A 90 -7.40 -5.21 11.57
CA THR A 90 -8.34 -6.06 12.29
C THR A 90 -9.61 -6.27 11.46
N THR A 91 -10.63 -5.46 11.69
CA THR A 91 -11.96 -5.60 11.08
C THR A 91 -11.92 -5.50 9.53
N PHE A 92 -11.10 -4.61 8.99
CA PHE A 92 -11.06 -4.34 7.55
C PHE A 92 -9.81 -4.88 6.84
N ARG A 93 -9.07 -5.78 7.48
CA ARG A 93 -7.85 -6.34 6.85
C ARG A 93 -8.18 -7.01 5.51
N GLU A 94 -9.07 -7.97 5.48
CA GLU A 94 -9.43 -8.69 4.25
C GLU A 94 -10.16 -7.82 3.22
N PRO A 95 -11.12 -6.95 3.61
CA PRO A 95 -11.67 -5.94 2.69
C PRO A 95 -10.60 -5.05 2.03
N ILE A 96 -9.59 -4.58 2.77
CA ILE A 96 -8.52 -3.75 2.20
C ILE A 96 -7.57 -4.58 1.32
N GLU A 97 -7.26 -5.84 1.68
CA GLU A 97 -6.51 -6.76 0.82
C GLU A 97 -7.18 -6.87 -0.57
N LYS A 98 -8.50 -7.05 -0.58
CA LYS A 98 -9.29 -7.09 -1.82
C LYS A 98 -9.25 -5.75 -2.57
N GLU A 99 -9.46 -4.64 -1.88
CA GLU A 99 -9.43 -3.31 -2.48
C GLU A 99 -8.07 -2.98 -3.11
N LEU A 100 -6.97 -3.31 -2.46
CA LEU A 100 -5.64 -3.11 -3.02
C LEU A 100 -5.38 -4.01 -4.24
N SER A 101 -5.95 -5.21 -4.27
CA SER A 101 -5.90 -6.08 -5.45
C SER A 101 -6.71 -5.49 -6.61
N GLU A 102 -7.86 -4.88 -6.33
CA GLU A 102 -8.67 -4.15 -7.31
C GLU A 102 -7.92 -2.93 -7.86
N ILE A 103 -7.21 -2.16 -7.01
CA ILE A 103 -6.35 -1.05 -7.46
C ILE A 103 -5.26 -1.53 -8.41
N VAL A 104 -4.60 -2.63 -8.11
CA VAL A 104 -3.58 -3.20 -9.01
C VAL A 104 -4.21 -3.59 -10.36
N ALA A 105 -5.43 -4.13 -10.36
CA ALA A 105 -6.15 -4.44 -11.59
C ALA A 105 -6.51 -3.18 -12.41
N ILE A 106 -6.97 -2.11 -11.75
CA ILE A 106 -7.24 -0.80 -12.37
C ILE A 106 -5.96 -0.24 -13.02
N VAL A 107 -4.84 -0.27 -12.29
CA VAL A 107 -3.54 0.17 -12.79
C VAL A 107 -3.12 -0.60 -14.05
N LYS A 108 -3.30 -1.93 -14.06
CA LYS A 108 -2.98 -2.78 -15.22
C LYS A 108 -3.82 -2.49 -16.46
N GLN A 109 -5.02 -1.95 -16.28
CA GLN A 109 -5.93 -1.62 -17.39
C GLN A 109 -5.69 -0.22 -17.97
N ASP A 110 -4.92 0.62 -17.29
CA ASP A 110 -4.59 1.96 -17.80
C ASP A 110 -3.57 1.86 -18.93
N LYS A 111 -4.00 2.26 -20.15
CA LYS A 111 -3.20 2.18 -21.38
C LYS A 111 -1.91 3.00 -21.33
N LYS A 112 -1.84 4.02 -20.45
CA LYS A 112 -0.66 4.84 -20.25
C LYS A 112 0.39 4.19 -19.35
N ILE A 113 0.07 3.05 -18.73
CA ILE A 113 0.93 2.35 -17.79
C ILE A 113 1.58 1.13 -18.45
N ASP A 114 2.86 0.98 -18.22
CA ASP A 114 3.56 -0.28 -18.45
C ASP A 114 3.16 -1.31 -17.38
N SER A 115 2.21 -2.15 -17.73
CA SER A 115 1.67 -3.17 -16.83
C SER A 115 2.69 -4.22 -16.37
N LYS A 116 3.87 -4.28 -16.99
CA LYS A 116 4.99 -5.14 -16.56
C LYS A 116 5.80 -4.50 -15.43
N ASN A 117 5.67 -3.19 -15.20
CA ASN A 117 6.48 -2.41 -14.27
C ASN A 117 5.61 -1.65 -13.26
N ILE A 118 4.97 -2.39 -12.35
CA ILE A 118 4.13 -1.88 -11.26
C ILE A 118 4.85 -2.05 -9.94
N PHE A 119 5.02 -0.96 -9.20
CA PHE A 119 5.69 -0.88 -7.91
C PHE A 119 4.77 -0.32 -6.83
N ALA A 120 5.12 -0.50 -5.56
CA ALA A 120 4.40 0.12 -4.46
C ALA A 120 5.36 0.71 -3.42
N VAL A 121 5.04 1.89 -2.90
CA VAL A 121 5.70 2.44 -1.72
C VAL A 121 4.66 2.80 -0.68
N GLY A 122 4.93 2.47 0.56
CA GLY A 122 4.00 2.73 1.65
C GLY A 122 4.67 3.29 2.89
N PHE A 123 3.93 4.16 3.58
CA PHE A 123 4.39 4.92 4.72
C PHE A 123 3.63 4.47 5.98
N SER A 124 4.33 4.01 7.03
CA SER A 124 3.71 3.57 8.29
C SER A 124 2.63 2.50 8.06
N ASN A 125 1.34 2.84 8.16
CA ASN A 125 0.22 1.97 7.80
C ASN A 125 0.35 1.47 6.35
N GLY A 126 0.61 2.37 5.40
CA GLY A 126 0.87 2.00 4.01
C GLY A 126 2.07 1.08 3.83
N GLY A 127 3.09 1.18 4.70
CA GLY A 127 4.25 0.27 4.70
C GLY A 127 3.87 -1.19 5.03
N TYR A 128 2.86 -1.40 5.87
CA TYR A 128 2.25 -2.72 6.07
C TYR A 128 1.64 -3.24 4.75
N TRP A 129 0.89 -2.40 4.05
CA TRP A 129 0.24 -2.77 2.79
C TRP A 129 1.21 -2.92 1.61
N ALA A 130 2.30 -2.15 1.58
CA ALA A 130 3.38 -2.37 0.61
C ALA A 130 4.02 -3.76 0.81
N THR A 131 4.19 -4.19 2.08
CA THR A 131 4.65 -5.54 2.41
C THR A 131 3.66 -6.62 1.96
N TYR A 132 2.35 -6.37 2.09
CA TYR A 132 1.31 -7.25 1.55
C TYR A 132 1.44 -7.41 0.04
N LEU A 133 1.52 -6.32 -0.72
CA LEU A 133 1.57 -6.35 -2.18
C LEU A 133 2.81 -7.08 -2.72
N ALA A 134 3.98 -6.90 -2.10
CA ALA A 134 5.18 -7.66 -2.45
C ALA A 134 5.07 -9.13 -2.07
N GLY A 135 4.62 -9.41 -0.84
CA GLY A 135 4.50 -10.77 -0.31
C GLY A 135 3.51 -11.65 -1.06
N THR A 136 2.45 -11.05 -1.61
CA THR A 136 1.43 -11.71 -2.44
C THR A 136 1.69 -11.59 -3.94
N LYS A 137 2.85 -11.05 -4.34
CA LYS A 137 3.35 -10.95 -5.72
C LYS A 137 2.47 -10.12 -6.65
N GLN A 138 1.76 -9.13 -6.11
CA GLN A 138 0.86 -8.28 -6.90
C GLN A 138 1.58 -7.15 -7.62
N VAL A 139 2.77 -6.75 -7.13
CA VAL A 139 3.64 -5.73 -7.72
C VAL A 139 5.05 -6.29 -7.96
N ASN A 140 5.81 -5.70 -8.87
CA ASN A 140 7.17 -6.16 -9.23
C ASN A 140 8.15 -6.02 -8.06
N ALA A 141 8.06 -4.90 -7.34
CA ALA A 141 8.76 -4.68 -6.09
C ALA A 141 8.02 -3.66 -5.22
N ALA A 142 8.27 -3.67 -3.91
CA ALA A 142 7.70 -2.68 -3.00
C ALA A 142 8.74 -2.13 -2.03
N SER A 143 8.47 -0.92 -1.50
CA SER A 143 9.26 -0.30 -0.44
C SER A 143 8.38 0.07 0.75
N SER A 144 8.77 -0.37 1.95
CA SER A 144 8.06 -0.14 3.21
C SER A 144 8.87 0.85 4.06
N HIS A 145 8.41 2.10 4.14
CA HIS A 145 9.03 3.15 4.93
C HIS A 145 8.45 3.15 6.35
N TYR A 146 9.29 2.91 7.36
CA TYR A 146 8.89 2.82 8.78
C TYR A 146 7.55 2.09 8.98
N GLY A 147 7.36 1.00 8.23
CA GLY A 147 6.11 0.25 8.16
C GLY A 147 5.65 -0.31 9.50
N VAL A 148 4.35 -0.56 9.61
CA VAL A 148 3.77 -1.21 10.79
C VAL A 148 4.02 -2.71 10.74
N TRP A 149 4.79 -3.22 11.70
CA TRP A 149 5.13 -4.64 11.85
C TRP A 149 4.46 -5.29 13.07
N THR A 150 4.10 -4.46 14.05
CA THR A 150 3.41 -4.90 15.27
C THR A 150 2.68 -3.75 15.94
N PHE A 151 1.70 -4.05 16.79
CA PHE A 151 1.13 -3.11 17.74
C PHE A 151 0.62 -3.83 19.00
N LYS A 152 0.35 -3.08 20.06
CA LYS A 152 -0.27 -3.60 21.28
C LYS A 152 -1.66 -4.19 20.95
N GLY A 153 -1.87 -5.48 21.21
CA GLY A 153 -3.04 -6.23 20.80
C GLY A 153 -2.76 -7.25 19.69
N GLY A 154 -1.56 -7.16 19.09
CA GLY A 154 -1.08 -8.12 18.09
C GLY A 154 -1.65 -7.90 16.68
N LEU A 155 -0.91 -8.36 15.70
CA LEU A 155 -1.29 -8.43 14.28
C LEU A 155 -1.44 -9.88 13.79
N ASN A 156 -1.55 -10.85 14.71
CA ASN A 156 -1.63 -12.27 14.38
C ASN A 156 -0.51 -12.76 13.44
N GLY A 157 0.69 -12.16 13.58
CA GLY A 157 1.87 -12.44 12.75
C GLY A 157 1.94 -11.71 11.41
N TYR A 158 0.97 -10.85 11.07
CA TYR A 158 1.05 -9.97 9.90
C TYR A 158 1.91 -8.72 10.20
N PRO A 159 2.50 -8.08 9.18
CA PRO A 159 2.52 -8.46 7.76
C PRO A 159 3.50 -9.60 7.43
N THR A 160 4.30 -10.09 8.39
CA THR A 160 5.33 -11.13 8.15
C THR A 160 4.72 -12.39 7.50
N LYS A 161 3.47 -12.74 7.84
CA LYS A 161 2.76 -13.90 7.24
C LYS A 161 2.55 -13.80 5.73
N TYR A 162 2.56 -12.61 5.14
CA TYR A 162 2.47 -12.46 3.68
C TYR A 162 3.78 -12.88 2.99
N ILE A 163 4.92 -12.73 3.68
CA ILE A 163 6.22 -13.00 3.10
C ILE A 163 6.47 -14.51 3.06
N LYS A 164 6.40 -15.09 1.87
CA LYS A 164 6.71 -16.48 1.56
C LYS A 164 8.08 -16.57 0.86
N LYS A 165 8.61 -17.78 0.71
CA LYS A 165 9.94 -18.04 0.12
C LYS A 165 10.13 -17.38 -1.25
N ASP A 166 9.06 -17.31 -2.04
CA ASP A 166 9.00 -16.80 -3.41
C ASP A 166 8.37 -15.41 -3.52
N CYS A 167 8.43 -14.60 -2.45
CA CYS A 167 7.91 -13.24 -2.47
C CYS A 167 8.61 -12.38 -3.55
N ASN A 168 7.93 -11.36 -4.04
CA ASN A 168 8.55 -10.34 -4.87
C ASN A 168 9.45 -9.42 -4.02
N PRO A 169 10.44 -8.74 -4.64
CA PRO A 169 11.39 -7.87 -3.96
C PRO A 169 10.72 -6.85 -3.05
N LEU A 170 11.20 -6.79 -1.80
CA LEU A 170 10.74 -5.86 -0.78
C LEU A 170 11.93 -5.13 -0.13
N LEU A 171 11.91 -3.80 -0.19
CA LEU A 171 12.85 -2.94 0.53
C LEU A 171 12.19 -2.45 1.82
N VAL A 172 12.77 -2.81 2.96
CA VAL A 172 12.33 -2.33 4.28
C VAL A 172 13.29 -1.25 4.75
N LEU A 173 12.78 -0.03 4.91
CA LEU A 173 13.52 1.12 5.42
C LEU A 173 12.97 1.48 6.80
N HIS A 174 13.82 1.37 7.85
CA HIS A 174 13.34 1.55 9.22
C HIS A 174 14.31 2.38 10.07
N PRO A 175 13.85 3.42 10.81
CA PRO A 175 14.71 4.21 11.67
C PRO A 175 14.92 3.50 13.00
N LYS A 176 16.17 3.42 13.46
CA LYS A 176 16.50 2.81 14.76
C LYS A 176 15.87 3.56 15.95
N LYS A 177 15.63 4.86 15.78
CA LYS A 177 15.05 5.75 16.81
C LYS A 177 13.54 5.96 16.65
N ASP A 178 12.85 5.07 15.92
CA ASP A 178 11.39 5.12 15.78
C ASP A 178 10.70 5.01 17.14
N LYS A 179 9.88 6.01 17.51
CA LYS A 179 9.11 6.01 18.76
C LYS A 179 7.74 5.35 18.61
N VAL A 180 7.25 5.16 17.39
CA VAL A 180 5.94 4.57 17.08
C VAL A 180 6.09 3.06 16.82
N GLN A 181 7.01 2.70 15.93
CA GLN A 181 7.36 1.31 15.61
C GLN A 181 8.77 1.01 16.15
N GLN A 182 8.88 0.99 17.49
CA GLN A 182 10.18 0.87 18.18
C GLN A 182 10.92 -0.38 17.72
N LEU A 183 12.19 -0.21 17.34
CA LEU A 183 13.02 -1.28 16.76
C LEU A 183 13.06 -2.54 17.64
N LYS A 184 13.10 -2.37 18.97
CA LYS A 184 13.11 -3.52 19.93
C LYS A 184 11.89 -4.47 19.76
N TYR A 185 10.75 -3.95 19.26
CA TYR A 185 9.55 -4.74 19.04
C TYR A 185 9.41 -5.25 17.59
N VAL A 186 9.91 -4.49 16.62
CA VAL A 186 9.71 -4.85 15.21
C VAL A 186 10.86 -5.65 14.61
N LYS A 187 12.05 -5.60 15.19
CA LYS A 187 13.28 -6.23 14.66
C LYS A 187 13.10 -7.72 14.39
N SER A 188 12.47 -8.46 15.30
CA SER A 188 12.24 -9.90 15.13
C SER A 188 11.29 -10.21 13.97
N HIS A 189 10.26 -9.37 13.76
CA HIS A 189 9.32 -9.51 12.64
C HIS A 189 10.00 -9.24 11.30
N ILE A 190 10.80 -8.18 11.22
CA ILE A 190 11.58 -7.81 10.02
C ILE A 190 12.60 -8.91 9.71
N ALA A 191 13.38 -9.37 10.70
CA ALA A 191 14.36 -10.43 10.52
C ALA A 191 13.72 -11.76 10.09
N LYS A 192 12.51 -12.07 10.59
CA LYS A 192 11.75 -13.23 10.14
C LYS A 192 11.33 -13.09 8.67
N ALA A 193 10.90 -11.91 8.23
CA ALA A 193 10.57 -11.66 6.84
C ALA A 193 11.81 -11.83 5.93
N GLU A 194 12.95 -11.25 6.31
CA GLU A 194 14.21 -11.37 5.59
C GLU A 194 14.70 -12.83 5.50
N LYS A 195 14.56 -13.60 6.58
CA LYS A 195 14.86 -15.04 6.58
C LYS A 195 13.91 -15.85 5.71
N SER A 196 12.64 -15.44 5.64
CA SER A 196 11.60 -16.18 4.88
C SER A 196 11.74 -16.00 3.37
N CYS A 197 12.30 -14.87 2.91
CA CYS A 197 12.43 -14.57 1.48
C CYS A 197 13.72 -13.78 1.21
N SER A 198 14.60 -14.32 0.39
CA SER A 198 15.90 -13.70 0.05
C SER A 198 15.79 -12.39 -0.74
N ALA A 199 14.61 -12.13 -1.32
CA ALA A 199 14.31 -10.88 -2.03
C ALA A 199 13.93 -9.72 -1.09
N VAL A 200 13.79 -9.96 0.23
CA VAL A 200 13.64 -8.91 1.24
C VAL A 200 15.00 -8.30 1.54
N LYS A 201 15.10 -6.98 1.42
CA LYS A 201 16.29 -6.18 1.76
C LYS A 201 15.93 -5.19 2.85
N VAL A 202 16.78 -5.06 3.85
CA VAL A 202 16.54 -4.21 5.02
C VAL A 202 17.63 -3.17 5.17
N HIS A 203 17.24 -1.92 5.40
CA HIS A 203 18.16 -0.84 5.74
C HIS A 203 17.66 -0.09 6.98
N TYR A 204 18.53 0.01 7.98
CA TYR A 204 18.25 0.73 9.22
C TYR A 204 18.96 2.07 9.23
N TYR A 205 18.21 3.15 9.54
CA TYR A 205 18.76 4.50 9.69
C TYR A 205 19.08 4.83 11.15
N ASP A 206 20.28 5.38 11.39
CA ASP A 206 20.69 5.86 12.73
C ASP A 206 20.07 7.22 13.07
N LYS A 207 19.74 8.01 12.05
CA LYS A 207 19.09 9.32 12.14
C LYS A 207 17.64 9.24 11.69
N GLY A 208 16.87 10.30 12.00
CA GLY A 208 15.44 10.34 11.72
C GLY A 208 14.61 9.46 12.68
N GLY A 209 13.31 9.58 12.57
CA GLY A 209 12.35 8.80 13.35
C GLY A 209 11.15 8.42 12.49
N HIS A 210 10.04 8.05 13.12
CA HIS A 210 8.80 7.79 12.40
C HIS A 210 8.35 9.01 11.61
N ALA A 211 7.90 8.84 10.36
CA ALA A 211 7.52 9.92 9.45
C ALA A 211 8.66 10.93 9.18
N TRP A 212 9.84 10.42 8.83
CA TRP A 212 11.04 11.23 8.54
C TRP A 212 10.89 12.24 7.40
N GLU A 213 9.89 12.08 6.53
CA GLU A 213 9.57 13.01 5.44
C GLU A 213 8.68 14.16 5.91
N SER A 214 8.03 14.06 7.05
CA SER A 214 6.99 14.99 7.48
C SER A 214 7.46 16.00 8.52
N GLN A 215 7.75 17.21 8.09
CA GLN A 215 8.04 18.34 8.98
C GLN A 215 6.81 18.81 9.75
N LYS A 216 5.61 18.73 9.15
CA LYS A 216 4.35 19.26 9.69
C LYS A 216 3.61 18.26 10.59
N TYR A 217 3.77 16.96 10.33
CA TYR A 217 3.06 15.92 11.07
C TYR A 217 3.93 15.39 12.21
N GLN A 218 3.37 15.24 13.39
CA GLN A 218 4.03 14.76 14.62
C GLN A 218 5.01 15.75 15.30
N GLY A 219 4.82 17.06 15.13
CA GLY A 219 5.67 18.07 15.78
C GLY A 219 7.14 18.01 15.33
N GLY A 220 7.43 17.47 14.15
CA GLY A 220 8.78 17.39 13.61
C GLY A 220 9.72 16.37 14.26
N VAL A 221 9.27 15.61 15.24
CA VAL A 221 10.12 14.70 16.05
C VAL A 221 10.79 13.59 15.23
N GLY A 222 10.17 13.18 14.11
CA GLY A 222 10.71 12.17 13.22
C GLY A 222 11.44 12.75 12.00
N TYR A 223 11.16 14.00 11.66
CA TYR A 223 11.64 14.63 10.43
C TYR A 223 13.16 14.62 10.32
N ASN A 224 13.64 14.20 9.15
CA ASN A 224 15.04 14.29 8.76
C ASN A 224 15.16 14.32 7.24
N LYS A 225 15.51 15.48 6.71
CA LYS A 225 15.58 15.75 5.27
C LYS A 225 16.56 14.83 4.54
N ASP A 226 17.70 14.54 5.14
CA ASP A 226 18.74 13.72 4.50
C ASP A 226 18.31 12.24 4.44
N VAL A 227 17.72 11.73 5.54
CA VAL A 227 17.13 10.39 5.57
C VAL A 227 15.99 10.29 4.55
N TRP A 228 15.12 11.30 4.46
CA TRP A 228 14.06 11.33 3.46
C TRP A 228 14.60 11.22 2.03
N LYS A 229 15.55 12.09 1.67
CA LYS A 229 16.18 12.06 0.34
C LYS A 229 16.85 10.72 0.03
N ASP A 230 17.60 10.18 0.97
CA ASP A 230 18.28 8.89 0.79
C ASP A 230 17.27 7.74 0.68
N ALA A 231 16.20 7.75 1.48
CA ALA A 231 15.13 6.74 1.42
C ALA A 231 14.42 6.74 0.07
N VAL A 232 14.10 7.93 -0.48
CA VAL A 232 13.53 8.06 -1.84
C VAL A 232 14.51 7.55 -2.88
N ASN A 233 15.78 7.95 -2.84
CA ASN A 233 16.78 7.52 -3.81
C ASN A 233 16.99 5.99 -3.77
N LYS A 234 17.08 5.40 -2.58
CA LYS A 234 17.15 3.94 -2.41
C LYS A 234 15.93 3.24 -3.00
N THR A 235 14.74 3.79 -2.75
CA THR A 235 13.48 3.23 -3.27
C THR A 235 13.44 3.29 -4.79
N ILE A 236 13.78 4.42 -5.40
CA ILE A 236 13.78 4.60 -6.85
C ILE A 236 14.83 3.69 -7.51
N THR A 237 16.04 3.63 -6.96
CA THR A 237 17.09 2.72 -7.43
C THR A 237 16.64 1.26 -7.33
N PHE A 238 16.03 0.89 -6.20
CA PHE A 238 15.51 -0.46 -6.02
C PHE A 238 14.42 -0.81 -7.04
N PHE A 239 13.52 0.12 -7.35
CA PHE A 239 12.50 -0.11 -8.37
C PHE A 239 13.11 -0.23 -9.76
N LYS A 240 14.04 0.67 -10.15
CA LYS A 240 14.74 0.60 -11.44
C LYS A 240 15.49 -0.74 -11.63
N ASN A 241 16.09 -1.27 -10.58
CA ASN A 241 16.79 -2.56 -10.61
C ASN A 241 15.85 -3.78 -10.69
N ASN A 242 14.54 -3.57 -10.52
CA ASN A 242 13.50 -4.62 -10.59
C ASN A 242 12.50 -4.37 -11.75
N MET A 243 12.85 -3.51 -12.71
CA MET A 243 12.12 -3.37 -13.97
C MET A 243 12.32 -4.61 -14.85
N LYS A 244 11.28 -4.89 -15.67
CA LYS A 244 11.23 -6.00 -16.64
C LYS A 244 11.26 -5.47 -18.06
#